data_ff7d405280f0eb7740b735684c176671
#
_entry.id   ff7d405280f0eb7740b735684c176671
#
_cell.length_a   1.000
_cell.length_b   1.000
_cell.length_c   1.000
_cell.angle_alpha   90.00
_cell.angle_beta   90.00
_cell.angle_gamma   90.00
#
_symmetry.space_group_name_H-M   'P 1'
#
loop_
_entity.id
_entity.type
_entity.pdbx_description
1 polymer ?
#
loop_
_entity_poly.entity_id
_entity_poly.type
_entity_poly.pdbx_seq_one_letter_code
_entity_poly.pdbx_strand_id
1 'polypeptide(L)'
;RTFSNTTTKNILSDLCAGAGIILVYESEDYSIEEVEQSKQTDMEFAFSLCKNHNLAMKLYNSKMVVYDQTAYEKKAPAYTVHKRDMQTYSFDRAKSKLYDSVQIQYANPGSDETLTYSYTIPGGSGRRTLYINEQADTYRDAEIKAKSQLLENIRGAISITFRVKGDTKHIAARNIRIEGMGKADGVYFIDRVTHSKNAKGTYTCSIKAHLCVTHTDFSAPVPPPQAQAAAGTTYTVVKGDCLWNIAKKFYGSGPKYTLIYNANRGIIKIPNLIYPGQVLTIPPA
;
A
#
# COMPACT_ATOMS: atom_id res chain seq x y z
N ARG A 1 18.88 17.53 5.96
CA ARG A 1 19.08 17.50 4.49
C ARG A 1 17.73 17.56 3.83
N THR A 2 17.63 18.27 2.71
CA THR A 2 16.44 18.29 1.84
C THR A 2 16.76 17.61 0.54
N PHE A 3 15.89 16.74 0.08
CA PHE A 3 15.97 16.06 -1.22
C PHE A 3 14.81 16.56 -2.08
N SER A 4 15.09 17.05 -3.29
CA SER A 4 14.10 17.63 -4.20
C SER A 4 14.21 17.01 -5.59
N ASN A 5 13.08 16.84 -6.29
CA ASN A 5 13.00 16.33 -7.66
C ASN A 5 13.79 15.04 -7.88
N THR A 6 13.58 14.06 -7.03
CA THR A 6 14.34 12.80 -7.00
C THR A 6 13.41 11.60 -6.89
N THR A 7 13.96 10.42 -6.61
CA THR A 7 13.19 9.20 -6.41
C THR A 7 13.57 8.51 -5.11
N THR A 8 12.67 7.67 -4.60
CA THR A 8 12.93 6.86 -3.41
C THR A 8 14.22 6.06 -3.55
N LYS A 9 14.43 5.42 -4.71
CA LYS A 9 15.62 4.62 -4.97
C LYS A 9 16.90 5.46 -4.96
N ASN A 10 16.88 6.66 -5.54
CA ASN A 10 18.06 7.54 -5.57
C ASN A 10 18.44 7.99 -4.16
N ILE A 11 17.46 8.43 -3.35
CA ILE A 11 17.70 8.80 -1.96
C ILE A 11 18.34 7.64 -1.18
N LEU A 12 17.74 6.44 -1.29
CA LEU A 12 18.27 5.26 -0.60
C LEU A 12 19.65 4.85 -1.09
N SER A 13 19.94 5.06 -2.38
CA SER A 13 21.27 4.83 -2.97
C SER A 13 22.31 5.76 -2.37
N ASP A 14 21.99 7.05 -2.25
CA ASP A 14 22.88 8.05 -1.67
C ASP A 14 23.18 7.76 -0.18
N LEU A 15 22.15 7.40 0.58
CA LEU A 15 22.31 7.02 1.99
C LEU A 15 23.16 5.76 2.14
N CYS A 16 22.95 4.76 1.28
CA CYS A 16 23.75 3.53 1.28
C CYS A 16 25.21 3.79 0.88
N ALA A 17 25.45 4.62 -0.12
CA ALA A 17 26.78 4.99 -0.55
C ALA A 17 27.56 5.69 0.58
N GLY A 18 26.91 6.62 1.28
CA GLY A 18 27.50 7.30 2.44
C GLY A 18 27.86 6.36 3.60
N ALA A 19 27.14 5.25 3.75
CA ALA A 19 27.36 4.24 4.78
C ALA A 19 28.24 3.06 4.32
N GLY A 20 28.69 3.01 3.08
CA GLY A 20 29.42 1.87 2.51
C GLY A 20 28.59 0.59 2.39
N ILE A 21 27.27 0.71 2.18
CA ILE A 21 26.31 -0.39 2.08
C ILE A 21 25.83 -0.52 0.64
N ILE A 22 25.58 -1.75 0.18
CA ILE A 22 25.04 -2.02 -1.15
C ILE A 22 23.52 -1.97 -1.10
N LEU A 23 22.89 -1.13 -1.94
CA LEU A 23 21.43 -1.13 -2.12
C LEU A 23 21.00 -2.25 -3.08
N VAL A 24 20.05 -3.07 -2.63
CA VAL A 24 19.29 -4.02 -3.47
C VAL A 24 17.83 -3.55 -3.45
N TYR A 25 17.34 -3.04 -4.56
CA TYR A 25 16.02 -2.42 -4.67
C TYR A 25 15.10 -3.27 -5.56
N GLU A 26 14.10 -3.92 -4.95
CA GLU A 26 13.16 -4.86 -5.60
C GLU A 26 11.73 -4.32 -5.52
N SER A 27 11.50 -3.15 -6.10
CA SER A 27 10.20 -2.50 -6.15
C SER A 27 10.12 -1.52 -7.32
N GLU A 28 8.91 -1.02 -7.59
CA GLU A 28 8.74 0.20 -8.39
C GLU A 28 9.41 1.39 -7.71
N ASP A 29 9.90 2.34 -8.50
CA ASP A 29 10.51 3.55 -7.99
C ASP A 29 9.47 4.68 -7.89
N TYR A 30 9.49 5.42 -6.80
CA TYR A 30 8.53 6.47 -6.51
C TYR A 30 9.19 7.84 -6.64
N SER A 31 8.58 8.72 -7.45
CA SER A 31 9.02 10.10 -7.59
C SER A 31 8.72 10.90 -6.32
N ILE A 32 9.65 11.72 -5.91
CA ILE A 32 9.57 12.59 -4.73
C ILE A 32 9.86 14.01 -5.19
N GLU A 33 8.89 14.90 -5.02
CA GLU A 33 9.07 16.32 -5.32
C GLU A 33 9.99 16.96 -4.29
N GLU A 34 9.66 16.81 -3.00
CA GLU A 34 10.49 17.29 -1.90
C GLU A 34 10.27 16.44 -0.65
N VAL A 35 11.36 16.13 0.05
CA VAL A 35 11.33 15.47 1.37
C VAL A 35 12.49 15.94 2.22
N GLU A 36 12.23 16.24 3.49
CA GLU A 36 13.23 16.69 4.45
C GLU A 36 13.60 15.59 5.45
N GLN A 37 14.89 15.34 5.58
CA GLN A 37 15.45 14.58 6.69
C GLN A 37 15.78 15.55 7.84
N SER A 38 14.89 15.64 8.82
CA SER A 38 15.05 16.51 9.99
C SER A 38 15.09 15.69 11.27
N LYS A 39 16.13 15.91 12.10
CA LYS A 39 16.30 15.29 13.44
C LYS A 39 16.22 13.75 13.47
N GLN A 40 16.60 13.09 12.38
CA GLN A 40 16.62 11.62 12.27
C GLN A 40 17.96 11.15 11.72
N THR A 41 18.36 9.95 12.10
CA THR A 41 19.48 9.26 11.48
C THR A 41 19.13 8.84 10.04
N ASP A 42 20.16 8.56 9.24
CA ASP A 42 19.97 8.09 7.85
C ASP A 42 19.13 6.81 7.79
N MET A 43 19.29 5.95 8.79
CA MET A 43 18.55 4.69 8.87
C MET A 43 17.07 4.90 9.24
N GLU A 44 16.78 5.78 10.19
CA GLU A 44 15.41 6.13 10.56
C GLU A 44 14.68 6.81 9.40
N PHE A 45 15.39 7.68 8.69
CA PHE A 45 14.85 8.34 7.51
C PHE A 45 14.57 7.34 6.38
N ALA A 46 15.53 6.45 6.07
CA ALA A 46 15.34 5.39 5.08
C ALA A 46 14.16 4.48 5.44
N PHE A 47 14.01 4.12 6.72
CA PHE A 47 12.88 3.31 7.21
C PHE A 47 11.54 4.04 7.03
N SER A 48 11.48 5.31 7.43
CA SER A 48 10.26 6.14 7.28
C SER A 48 9.87 6.30 5.81
N LEU A 49 10.86 6.55 4.95
CA LEU A 49 10.65 6.68 3.51
C LEU A 49 10.10 5.39 2.89
N CYS A 50 10.70 4.25 3.22
CA CYS A 50 10.19 2.94 2.78
C CYS A 50 8.76 2.69 3.27
N LYS A 51 8.50 2.96 4.56
CA LYS A 51 7.19 2.76 5.18
C LYS A 51 6.09 3.57 4.48
N ASN A 52 6.36 4.82 4.16
CA ASN A 52 5.40 5.70 3.49
C ASN A 52 4.99 5.19 2.10
N HIS A 53 5.84 4.40 1.44
CA HIS A 53 5.59 3.80 0.13
C HIS A 53 5.20 2.31 0.19
N ASN A 54 4.81 1.79 1.38
CA ASN A 54 4.52 0.38 1.60
C ASN A 54 5.68 -0.56 1.23
N LEU A 55 6.90 -0.05 1.31
CA LEU A 55 8.12 -0.82 1.12
C LEU A 55 8.62 -1.34 2.46
N ALA A 56 9.13 -2.55 2.44
CA ALA A 56 9.88 -3.10 3.56
C ALA A 56 11.37 -3.03 3.27
N MET A 57 12.17 -2.81 4.32
CA MET A 57 13.61 -2.88 4.21
C MET A 57 14.22 -3.79 5.26
N LYS A 58 15.33 -4.40 4.92
CA LYS A 58 16.16 -5.16 5.85
C LYS A 58 17.64 -4.95 5.55
N LEU A 59 18.43 -4.96 6.61
CA LEU A 59 19.88 -4.97 6.51
C LEU A 59 20.38 -6.40 6.66
N TYR A 60 21.20 -6.83 5.74
CA TYR A 60 21.81 -8.15 5.78
C TYR A 60 23.15 -8.12 5.03
N ASN A 61 24.20 -8.57 5.70
CA ASN A 61 25.54 -8.75 5.09
C ASN A 61 26.01 -7.54 4.27
N SER A 62 26.05 -6.34 4.91
CA SER A 62 26.40 -5.05 4.28
C SER A 62 25.54 -4.68 3.07
N LYS A 63 24.32 -5.18 3.02
CA LYS A 63 23.33 -4.83 2.00
C LYS A 63 22.07 -4.29 2.67
N MET A 64 21.51 -3.24 2.08
CA MET A 64 20.14 -2.81 2.33
C MET A 64 19.25 -3.40 1.24
N VAL A 65 18.35 -4.28 1.63
CA VAL A 65 17.36 -4.88 0.70
C VAL A 65 16.03 -4.19 0.92
N VAL A 66 15.52 -3.53 -0.11
CA VAL A 66 14.23 -2.85 -0.12
C VAL A 66 13.31 -3.56 -1.12
N TYR A 67 12.09 -3.87 -0.70
CA TYR A 67 11.15 -4.65 -1.51
C TYR A 67 9.69 -4.26 -1.23
N ASP A 68 8.82 -4.45 -2.22
CA ASP A 68 7.37 -4.35 -2.03
C ASP A 68 6.89 -5.52 -1.16
N GLN A 69 6.44 -5.19 0.04
CA GLN A 69 5.98 -6.17 1.00
C GLN A 69 4.74 -6.92 0.51
N THR A 70 3.82 -6.26 -0.20
CA THR A 70 2.62 -6.89 -0.75
C THR A 70 2.95 -7.91 -1.83
N ALA A 71 3.94 -7.59 -2.68
CA ALA A 71 4.44 -8.53 -3.68
C ALA A 71 5.08 -9.77 -3.03
N TYR A 72 5.79 -9.58 -1.93
CA TYR A 72 6.37 -10.69 -1.16
C TYR A 72 5.32 -11.55 -0.47
N GLU A 73 4.28 -10.95 0.10
CA GLU A 73 3.16 -11.68 0.71
C GLU A 73 2.38 -12.56 -0.28
N LYS A 74 2.42 -12.23 -1.59
CA LYS A 74 1.81 -13.03 -2.66
C LYS A 74 2.62 -14.28 -3.02
N LYS A 75 3.89 -14.38 -2.62
CA LYS A 75 4.73 -15.53 -2.92
C LYS A 75 4.20 -16.78 -2.21
N ALA A 76 4.37 -17.95 -2.81
CA ALA A 76 3.98 -19.21 -2.19
C ALA A 76 4.68 -19.43 -0.85
N PRO A 77 4.04 -20.08 0.13
CA PRO A 77 4.67 -20.43 1.40
C PRO A 77 5.90 -21.32 1.17
N ALA A 78 7.02 -20.98 1.82
CA ALA A 78 8.26 -21.72 1.71
C ALA A 78 8.19 -23.09 2.39
N TYR A 79 7.41 -23.19 3.48
CA TYR A 79 7.18 -24.44 4.23
C TYR A 79 5.95 -24.30 5.13
N THR A 80 5.49 -25.45 5.66
CA THR A 80 4.40 -25.51 6.64
C THR A 80 4.93 -25.72 8.03
N VAL A 81 4.32 -25.05 9.01
CA VAL A 81 4.54 -25.22 10.45
C VAL A 81 3.25 -25.73 11.06
N HIS A 82 3.28 -26.91 11.68
CA HIS A 82 2.12 -27.44 12.38
C HIS A 82 2.14 -27.03 13.86
N LYS A 83 0.96 -26.90 14.46
CA LYS A 83 0.82 -26.61 15.90
C LYS A 83 1.64 -27.55 16.78
N ARG A 84 1.72 -28.82 16.42
CA ARG A 84 2.50 -29.84 17.15
C ARG A 84 4.01 -29.55 17.21
N ASP A 85 4.52 -28.78 16.26
CA ASP A 85 5.95 -28.42 16.16
C ASP A 85 6.27 -27.18 17.01
N MET A 86 5.25 -26.49 17.51
CA MET A 86 5.39 -25.28 18.33
C MET A 86 5.54 -25.65 19.80
N GLN A 87 6.61 -25.17 20.40
CA GLN A 87 6.86 -25.34 21.86
C GLN A 87 5.98 -24.39 22.68
N THR A 88 5.87 -23.15 22.20
CA THR A 88 5.01 -22.08 22.75
C THR A 88 4.46 -21.26 21.62
N TYR A 89 3.28 -20.69 21.79
CA TYR A 89 2.72 -19.73 20.84
C TYR A 89 1.80 -18.73 21.52
N SER A 90 1.70 -17.53 20.94
CA SER A 90 0.70 -16.51 21.24
C SER A 90 0.08 -16.07 19.92
N PHE A 91 -1.23 -15.98 19.86
CA PHE A 91 -1.98 -15.54 18.70
C PHE A 91 -2.80 -14.31 19.07
N ASP A 92 -2.53 -13.21 18.39
CA ASP A 92 -3.18 -11.92 18.60
C ASP A 92 -4.09 -11.58 17.43
N ARG A 93 -5.34 -11.23 17.72
CA ARG A 93 -6.31 -10.76 16.73
C ARG A 93 -7.02 -9.52 17.24
N ALA A 94 -6.54 -8.37 16.83
CA ALA A 94 -7.09 -7.07 17.17
C ALA A 94 -8.21 -6.67 16.18
N LYS A 95 -9.45 -7.10 16.45
CA LYS A 95 -10.61 -6.76 15.61
C LYS A 95 -10.82 -5.25 15.45
N SER A 96 -10.41 -4.45 16.42
CA SER A 96 -10.51 -2.98 16.38
C SER A 96 -9.64 -2.35 15.31
N LYS A 97 -8.56 -3.00 14.89
CA LYS A 97 -7.62 -2.53 13.87
C LYS A 97 -7.90 -3.08 12.48
N LEU A 98 -8.89 -3.92 12.31
CA LEU A 98 -9.29 -4.45 11.01
C LEU A 98 -10.19 -3.44 10.30
N TYR A 99 -9.59 -2.58 9.52
CA TYR A 99 -10.27 -1.69 8.59
C TYR A 99 -10.34 -2.36 7.22
N ASP A 100 -11.43 -2.15 6.49
CA ASP A 100 -11.63 -2.67 5.12
C ASP A 100 -11.60 -1.54 4.08
N SER A 101 -11.52 -0.30 4.55
CA SER A 101 -11.42 0.89 3.72
C SER A 101 -10.58 1.97 4.39
N VAL A 102 -10.12 2.92 3.59
CA VAL A 102 -9.37 4.09 4.05
C VAL A 102 -9.85 5.32 3.30
N GLN A 103 -9.87 6.44 4.00
CA GLN A 103 -10.09 7.74 3.41
C GLN A 103 -9.06 8.72 3.95
N ILE A 104 -8.34 9.37 3.06
CA ILE A 104 -7.48 10.52 3.36
C ILE A 104 -8.16 11.77 2.84
N GLN A 105 -8.17 12.80 3.67
CA GLN A 105 -8.74 14.08 3.33
C GLN A 105 -7.76 15.17 3.75
N TYR A 106 -7.38 16.03 2.80
CA TYR A 106 -6.46 17.13 3.03
C TYR A 106 -6.97 18.39 2.35
N ALA A 107 -7.11 19.46 3.15
CA ALA A 107 -7.39 20.80 2.63
C ALA A 107 -6.06 21.48 2.35
N ASN A 108 -5.82 21.86 1.10
CA ASN A 108 -4.61 22.61 0.74
C ASN A 108 -4.72 24.05 1.27
N PRO A 109 -3.80 24.52 2.14
CA PRO A 109 -3.88 25.87 2.71
C PRO A 109 -3.85 27.01 1.69
N GLY A 110 -3.47 26.74 0.45
CA GLY A 110 -3.39 27.72 -0.65
C GLY A 110 -4.53 27.65 -1.68
N SER A 111 -5.49 26.77 -1.52
CA SER A 111 -6.64 26.62 -2.42
C SER A 111 -7.88 26.20 -1.64
N ASP A 112 -9.06 26.64 -2.07
CA ASP A 112 -10.34 26.19 -1.50
C ASP A 112 -10.67 24.71 -1.84
N GLU A 113 -9.71 23.97 -2.40
CA GLU A 113 -9.89 22.58 -2.83
C GLU A 113 -9.45 21.60 -1.73
N THR A 114 -10.37 20.73 -1.33
CA THR A 114 -10.07 19.59 -0.45
C THR A 114 -9.76 18.37 -1.32
N LEU A 115 -8.53 17.85 -1.21
CA LEU A 115 -8.16 16.59 -1.82
C LEU A 115 -8.73 15.46 -0.98
N THR A 116 -9.55 14.61 -1.60
CA THR A 116 -10.08 13.41 -0.95
C THR A 116 -9.75 12.18 -1.79
N TYR A 117 -9.09 11.22 -1.17
CA TYR A 117 -8.88 9.90 -1.74
C TYR A 117 -9.52 8.84 -0.86
N SER A 118 -10.27 7.92 -1.47
CA SER A 118 -10.89 6.79 -0.77
C SER A 118 -10.55 5.49 -1.47
N TYR A 119 -10.23 4.47 -0.69
CA TYR A 119 -9.94 3.14 -1.19
C TYR A 119 -10.57 2.09 -0.29
N THR A 120 -11.19 1.09 -0.89
CA THR A 120 -11.72 -0.08 -0.19
C THR A 120 -10.95 -1.31 -0.67
N ILE A 121 -10.53 -2.15 0.27
CA ILE A 121 -9.86 -3.40 -0.05
C ILE A 121 -10.83 -4.27 -0.85
N PRO A 122 -10.33 -4.98 -1.84
CA PRO A 122 -11.13 -5.95 -2.57
C PRO A 122 -11.82 -6.95 -1.64
N GLY A 123 -13.15 -7.06 -1.78
CA GLY A 123 -14.00 -7.85 -0.87
C GLY A 123 -14.34 -7.18 0.44
N GLY A 124 -13.83 -5.98 0.70
CA GLY A 124 -14.23 -5.16 1.84
C GLY A 124 -15.64 -4.59 1.66
N SER A 125 -16.35 -4.39 2.77
CA SER A 125 -17.71 -3.84 2.79
C SER A 125 -17.75 -2.31 2.83
N GLY A 126 -16.63 -1.65 3.03
CA GLY A 126 -16.54 -0.20 3.25
C GLY A 126 -17.12 0.26 4.59
N ARG A 127 -17.47 -0.67 5.48
CA ARG A 127 -18.12 -0.34 6.76
C ARG A 127 -17.15 0.11 7.84
N ARG A 128 -15.87 -0.21 7.68
CA ARG A 128 -14.81 0.10 8.65
C ARG A 128 -13.73 0.93 7.99
N THR A 129 -13.99 2.23 7.89
CA THR A 129 -13.09 3.17 7.24
C THR A 129 -12.05 3.72 8.22
N LEU A 130 -10.79 3.64 7.83
CA LEU A 130 -9.69 4.34 8.48
C LEU A 130 -9.63 5.76 7.92
N TYR A 131 -9.87 6.74 8.76
CA TYR A 131 -9.74 8.14 8.38
C TYR A 131 -8.33 8.63 8.69
N ILE A 132 -7.67 9.20 7.68
CA ILE A 132 -6.32 9.74 7.77
C ILE A 132 -6.40 11.24 7.53
N ASN A 133 -5.79 12.00 8.44
CA ASN A 133 -5.70 13.45 8.35
C ASN A 133 -4.22 13.84 8.23
N GLU A 134 -3.63 13.54 7.09
CA GLU A 134 -2.24 13.85 6.77
C GLU A 134 -2.16 14.66 5.49
N GLN A 135 -1.16 15.52 5.41
CA GLN A 135 -0.88 16.30 4.22
C GLN A 135 -0.55 15.38 3.04
N ALA A 136 -1.18 15.65 1.90
CA ALA A 136 -0.88 15.00 0.65
C ALA A 136 -0.82 16.06 -0.46
N ASP A 137 0.32 16.18 -1.10
CA ASP A 137 0.56 17.25 -2.08
C ASP A 137 -0.08 16.92 -3.43
N THR A 138 -0.21 15.64 -3.74
CA THR A 138 -0.83 15.16 -4.97
C THR A 138 -1.82 14.04 -4.69
N TYR A 139 -2.74 13.79 -5.63
CA TYR A 139 -3.66 12.66 -5.56
C TYR A 139 -2.92 11.32 -5.48
N ARG A 140 -1.77 11.19 -6.16
CA ARG A 140 -0.94 9.99 -6.13
C ARG A 140 -0.28 9.80 -4.75
N ASP A 141 0.17 10.86 -4.13
CA ASP A 141 0.73 10.83 -2.78
C ASP A 141 -0.35 10.41 -1.76
N ALA A 142 -1.56 10.99 -1.87
CA ALA A 142 -2.71 10.58 -1.06
C ALA A 142 -3.05 9.09 -1.25
N GLU A 143 -3.00 8.59 -2.48
CA GLU A 143 -3.23 7.17 -2.79
C GLU A 143 -2.20 6.27 -2.11
N ILE A 144 -0.90 6.60 -2.24
CA ILE A 144 0.19 5.81 -1.67
C ILE A 144 0.10 5.81 -0.15
N LYS A 145 -0.05 6.96 0.49
CA LYS A 145 -0.15 7.11 1.94
C LYS A 145 -1.37 6.34 2.49
N ALA A 146 -2.53 6.52 1.88
CA ALA A 146 -3.75 5.86 2.30
C ALA A 146 -3.63 4.34 2.24
N LYS A 147 -3.18 3.80 1.11
CA LYS A 147 -2.99 2.35 0.93
C LYS A 147 -1.94 1.80 1.90
N SER A 148 -0.83 2.50 2.07
CA SER A 148 0.25 2.09 2.97
C SER A 148 -0.23 1.96 4.41
N GLN A 149 -0.92 2.97 4.93
CA GLN A 149 -1.44 2.97 6.30
C GLN A 149 -2.53 1.90 6.51
N LEU A 150 -3.42 1.72 5.53
CA LEU A 150 -4.43 0.66 5.60
C LEU A 150 -3.79 -0.73 5.69
N LEU A 151 -2.82 -1.02 4.81
CA LEU A 151 -2.12 -2.30 4.79
C LEU A 151 -1.33 -2.53 6.09
N GLU A 152 -0.68 -1.51 6.63
CA GLU A 152 0.00 -1.59 7.91
C GLU A 152 -0.94 -1.94 9.06
N ASN A 153 -2.11 -1.30 9.12
CA ASN A 153 -3.12 -1.61 10.13
C ASN A 153 -3.59 -3.07 10.03
N ILE A 154 -3.83 -3.57 8.82
CA ILE A 154 -4.28 -4.95 8.59
C ILE A 154 -3.19 -5.94 9.01
N ARG A 155 -1.93 -5.71 8.63
CA ARG A 155 -0.78 -6.53 9.06
C ARG A 155 -0.64 -6.56 10.57
N GLY A 156 -0.83 -5.41 11.23
CA GLY A 156 -0.80 -5.30 12.69
C GLY A 156 -2.01 -5.92 13.40
N ALA A 157 -3.08 -6.24 12.68
CA ALA A 157 -4.33 -6.73 13.28
C ALA A 157 -4.31 -8.22 13.62
N ILE A 158 -3.59 -9.03 12.86
CA ILE A 158 -3.53 -10.48 13.06
C ILE A 158 -2.08 -10.92 13.03
N SER A 159 -1.56 -11.31 14.19
CA SER A 159 -0.18 -11.75 14.32
C SER A 159 -0.07 -13.02 15.18
N ILE A 160 1.01 -13.74 14.97
CA ILE A 160 1.38 -14.90 15.76
C ILE A 160 2.84 -14.82 16.15
N THR A 161 3.12 -15.16 17.40
CA THR A 161 4.48 -15.36 17.89
C THR A 161 4.60 -16.79 18.40
N PHE A 162 5.56 -17.53 17.92
CA PHE A 162 5.73 -18.93 18.34
C PHE A 162 7.21 -19.32 18.40
N ARG A 163 7.49 -20.36 19.19
CA ARG A 163 8.82 -20.94 19.33
C ARG A 163 8.84 -22.35 18.78
N VAL A 164 9.85 -22.65 17.98
CA VAL A 164 10.09 -23.97 17.39
C VAL A 164 11.53 -24.43 17.63
N LYS A 165 11.80 -25.71 17.37
CA LYS A 165 13.18 -26.21 17.30
C LYS A 165 13.99 -25.39 16.31
N GLY A 166 15.24 -25.11 16.62
CA GLY A 166 16.13 -24.32 15.77
C GLY A 166 16.38 -24.99 14.42
N ASP A 167 16.20 -24.18 13.37
CA ASP A 167 16.49 -24.56 11.99
C ASP A 167 16.88 -23.29 11.21
N THR A 168 17.92 -23.38 10.40
CA THR A 168 18.43 -22.27 9.59
C THR A 168 17.47 -21.85 8.45
N LYS A 169 16.48 -22.71 8.12
CA LYS A 169 15.44 -22.35 7.14
C LYS A 169 14.51 -21.22 7.63
N HIS A 170 14.44 -21.00 8.94
CA HIS A 170 13.62 -19.94 9.52
C HIS A 170 14.32 -18.59 9.36
N ILE A 171 13.93 -17.84 8.34
CA ILE A 171 14.44 -16.50 8.06
C ILE A 171 13.29 -15.53 7.81
N ALA A 172 13.49 -14.27 8.19
CA ALA A 172 12.53 -13.19 7.95
C ALA A 172 12.31 -12.92 6.46
N ALA A 173 11.20 -12.26 6.13
CA ALA A 173 10.76 -11.95 4.78
C ALA A 173 10.45 -13.19 3.92
N ARG A 174 9.84 -14.20 4.52
CA ARG A 174 9.30 -15.38 3.85
C ARG A 174 7.89 -15.69 4.31
N ASN A 175 7.10 -16.25 3.43
CA ASN A 175 5.78 -16.77 3.76
C ASN A 175 5.90 -18.20 4.28
N ILE A 176 5.10 -18.49 5.31
CA ILE A 176 4.93 -19.84 5.88
C ILE A 176 3.44 -20.14 5.98
N ARG A 177 3.09 -21.41 5.87
CA ARG A 177 1.74 -21.90 6.16
C ARG A 177 1.70 -22.40 7.61
N ILE A 178 0.69 -21.99 8.37
CA ILE A 178 0.42 -22.50 9.70
C ILE A 178 -0.83 -23.38 9.64
N GLU A 179 -0.76 -24.56 10.24
CA GLU A 179 -1.83 -25.56 10.23
C GLU A 179 -2.03 -26.20 11.61
N GLY A 180 -3.28 -26.59 11.89
CA GLY A 180 -3.67 -27.29 13.11
C GLY A 180 -4.01 -26.35 14.28
N MET A 181 -4.17 -25.05 14.02
CA MET A 181 -4.57 -24.05 15.00
C MET A 181 -6.03 -23.59 14.80
N GLY A 182 -6.76 -24.20 13.87
CA GLY A 182 -8.16 -23.88 13.56
C GLY A 182 -8.31 -22.46 12.98
N LYS A 183 -8.91 -21.54 13.73
CA LYS A 183 -9.13 -20.15 13.24
C LYS A 183 -7.85 -19.34 13.00
N ALA A 184 -6.71 -19.83 13.46
CA ALA A 184 -5.41 -19.22 13.21
C ALA A 184 -4.63 -19.92 12.09
N ASP A 185 -5.22 -20.92 11.41
CA ASP A 185 -4.63 -21.50 10.22
C ASP A 185 -4.57 -20.47 9.10
N GLY A 186 -3.51 -20.48 8.30
CA GLY A 186 -3.36 -19.51 7.22
C GLY A 186 -1.93 -19.37 6.72
N VAL A 187 -1.73 -18.43 5.81
CA VAL A 187 -0.41 -18.05 5.31
C VAL A 187 0.05 -16.78 6.00
N TYR A 188 1.21 -16.87 6.63
CA TYR A 188 1.81 -15.81 7.42
C TYR A 188 3.14 -15.37 6.82
N PHE A 189 3.38 -14.08 6.87
CA PHE A 189 4.66 -13.49 6.52
C PHE A 189 5.52 -13.33 7.77
N ILE A 190 6.75 -13.83 7.73
CA ILE A 190 7.68 -13.77 8.86
C ILE A 190 8.29 -12.39 8.97
N ASP A 191 7.94 -11.64 10.02
CA ASP A 191 8.49 -10.32 10.32
C ASP A 191 9.89 -10.43 10.96
N ARG A 192 10.02 -11.34 11.91
CA ARG A 192 11.25 -11.50 12.70
C ARG A 192 11.48 -12.95 13.07
N VAL A 193 12.73 -13.34 13.01
CA VAL A 193 13.22 -14.60 13.58
C VAL A 193 14.36 -14.30 14.55
N THR A 194 14.27 -14.81 15.77
CA THR A 194 15.35 -14.77 16.76
C THR A 194 15.86 -16.18 16.96
N HIS A 195 17.09 -16.41 16.57
CA HIS A 195 17.81 -17.67 16.76
C HIS A 195 18.51 -17.64 18.12
N SER A 196 18.26 -18.62 18.96
CA SER A 196 18.83 -18.71 20.30
C SER A 196 19.41 -20.10 20.56
N LYS A 197 20.63 -20.13 21.12
CA LYS A 197 21.27 -21.36 21.59
C LYS A 197 21.60 -21.19 23.07
N ASN A 198 21.10 -22.06 23.91
CA ASN A 198 21.37 -21.99 25.35
C ASN A 198 22.71 -22.69 25.70
N ALA A 199 23.16 -22.53 26.95
CA ALA A 199 24.39 -23.13 27.43
C ALA A 199 24.40 -24.68 27.36
N LYS A 200 23.22 -25.33 27.38
CA LYS A 200 23.05 -26.78 27.22
C LYS A 200 23.04 -27.22 25.74
N GLY A 201 23.30 -26.33 24.80
CA GLY A 201 23.34 -26.62 23.35
C GLY A 201 21.98 -26.69 22.68
N THR A 202 20.87 -26.45 23.38
CA THR A 202 19.55 -26.44 22.77
C THR A 202 19.40 -25.22 21.85
N TYR A 203 19.11 -25.48 20.59
CA TYR A 203 18.88 -24.45 19.57
C TYR A 203 17.38 -24.28 19.29
N THR A 204 16.89 -23.07 19.40
CA THR A 204 15.47 -22.71 19.16
C THR A 204 15.36 -21.46 18.34
N CYS A 205 14.24 -21.35 17.61
CA CYS A 205 13.85 -20.14 16.88
C CYS A 205 12.55 -19.58 17.45
N SER A 206 12.56 -18.30 17.80
CA SER A 206 11.34 -17.53 18.11
C SER A 206 10.96 -16.74 16.87
N ILE A 207 9.76 -16.97 16.35
CA ILE A 207 9.26 -16.42 15.10
C ILE A 207 8.07 -15.51 15.39
N LYS A 208 8.12 -14.27 14.92
CA LYS A 208 6.98 -13.35 14.87
C LYS A 208 6.56 -13.22 13.42
N ALA A 209 5.26 -13.41 13.16
CA ALA A 209 4.69 -13.35 11.83
C ALA A 209 3.29 -12.71 11.85
N HIS A 210 2.90 -12.04 10.80
CA HIS A 210 1.54 -11.53 10.60
C HIS A 210 0.83 -12.30 9.48
N LEU A 211 -0.50 -12.34 9.54
CA LEU A 211 -1.31 -12.96 8.48
C LEU A 211 -1.16 -12.14 7.19
N CYS A 212 -0.80 -12.82 6.10
CA CYS A 212 -0.68 -12.16 4.80
C CYS A 212 -2.00 -11.52 4.39
N VAL A 213 -1.98 -10.25 3.97
CA VAL A 213 -3.18 -9.50 3.56
C VAL A 213 -3.92 -10.19 2.42
N THR A 214 -3.18 -10.85 1.52
CA THR A 214 -3.74 -11.61 0.38
C THR A 214 -4.48 -12.89 0.77
N HIS A 215 -4.34 -13.34 2.02
CA HIS A 215 -5.00 -14.53 2.57
C HIS A 215 -6.00 -14.21 3.68
N THR A 216 -6.16 -12.95 4.06
CA THR A 216 -7.38 -12.53 4.73
C THR A 216 -8.52 -12.67 3.72
N ASP A 217 -9.70 -13.13 4.15
CA ASP A 217 -10.90 -13.37 3.30
C ASP A 217 -11.43 -12.11 2.57
N PHE A 218 -10.53 -11.22 2.19
CA PHE A 218 -10.81 -10.19 1.21
C PHE A 218 -10.73 -10.90 -0.14
N SER A 219 -11.88 -11.31 -0.68
CA SER A 219 -11.96 -11.85 -2.04
C SER A 219 -11.15 -10.97 -2.99
N ALA A 220 -10.47 -11.62 -3.95
CA ALA A 220 -9.60 -10.94 -4.90
C ALA A 220 -10.21 -9.61 -5.39
N PRO A 221 -9.40 -8.54 -5.59
CA PRO A 221 -9.95 -7.29 -6.07
C PRO A 221 -10.85 -7.56 -7.27
N VAL A 222 -12.14 -7.33 -7.07
CA VAL A 222 -12.87 -6.79 -8.21
C VAL A 222 -12.09 -5.51 -8.50
N PRO A 223 -11.36 -5.38 -9.62
CA PRO A 223 -10.83 -4.09 -10.03
C PRO A 223 -11.99 -3.12 -9.85
N PRO A 224 -11.76 -1.92 -9.24
CA PRO A 224 -12.81 -0.92 -9.12
C PRO A 224 -13.48 -0.95 -10.45
N PRO A 225 -14.80 -1.09 -10.56
CA PRO A 225 -15.40 -1.38 -11.84
C PRO A 225 -14.70 -0.43 -12.79
N GLN A 226 -13.73 -1.00 -13.53
CA GLN A 226 -13.30 -0.30 -14.72
C GLN A 226 -14.64 -0.03 -15.30
N ALA A 227 -15.05 1.27 -15.24
CA ALA A 227 -16.31 1.61 -15.82
C ALA A 227 -16.29 0.81 -17.11
N GLN A 228 -16.87 -0.41 -17.01
CA GLN A 228 -17.21 -1.13 -18.21
C GLN A 228 -17.95 -0.04 -18.89
N ALA A 229 -17.34 0.47 -19.94
CA ALA A 229 -18.03 1.33 -20.84
C ALA A 229 -19.30 0.57 -21.21
N ALA A 230 -20.28 0.64 -20.32
CA ALA A 230 -21.66 0.55 -20.67
C ALA A 230 -21.71 1.56 -21.78
N ALA A 231 -21.93 1.13 -23.02
CA ALA A 231 -21.76 1.87 -24.26
C ALA A 231 -22.14 3.34 -24.01
N GLY A 232 -21.15 4.12 -23.59
CA GLY A 232 -21.33 5.49 -23.16
C GLY A 232 -21.68 6.24 -24.41
N THR A 233 -22.71 7.03 -24.35
CA THR A 233 -23.04 7.96 -25.43
C THR A 233 -21.81 8.80 -25.68
N THR A 234 -21.31 8.85 -26.90
CA THR A 234 -20.23 9.77 -27.26
C THR A 234 -20.78 11.14 -27.55
N TYR A 235 -20.06 12.18 -27.16
CA TYR A 235 -20.43 13.57 -27.45
C TYR A 235 -19.25 14.29 -28.08
N THR A 236 -19.49 14.93 -29.23
CA THR A 236 -18.47 15.76 -29.86
C THR A 236 -18.59 17.19 -29.34
N VAL A 237 -17.51 17.69 -28.75
CA VAL A 237 -17.44 19.06 -28.21
C VAL A 237 -17.64 20.07 -29.32
N VAL A 238 -18.52 21.04 -29.09
CA VAL A 238 -18.77 22.17 -29.99
C VAL A 238 -18.25 23.49 -29.40
N LYS A 239 -18.10 24.50 -30.22
CA LYS A 239 -17.59 25.81 -29.76
C LYS A 239 -18.50 26.40 -28.67
N GLY A 240 -17.90 26.73 -27.53
CA GLY A 240 -18.61 27.26 -26.34
C GLY A 240 -18.97 26.24 -25.30
N ASP A 241 -18.68 24.96 -25.52
CA ASP A 241 -18.88 23.93 -24.54
C ASP A 241 -17.84 24.00 -23.39
N CYS A 242 -18.28 23.61 -22.23
CA CYS A 242 -17.42 23.24 -21.10
C CYS A 242 -17.97 21.97 -20.46
N LEU A 243 -17.11 21.23 -19.75
CA LEU A 243 -17.52 19.96 -19.11
C LEU A 243 -18.72 20.12 -18.18
N TRP A 244 -18.83 21.26 -17.51
CA TRP A 244 -19.97 21.57 -16.64
C TRP A 244 -21.29 21.62 -17.41
N ASN A 245 -21.32 22.32 -18.55
CA ASN A 245 -22.52 22.43 -19.39
C ASN A 245 -22.88 21.09 -20.04
N ILE A 246 -21.89 20.33 -20.46
CA ILE A 246 -22.06 18.96 -20.97
C ILE A 246 -22.66 18.07 -19.88
N ALA A 247 -22.12 18.10 -18.66
CA ALA A 247 -22.66 17.35 -17.53
C ALA A 247 -24.09 17.76 -17.17
N LYS A 248 -24.39 19.05 -17.20
CA LYS A 248 -25.77 19.55 -16.98
C LYS A 248 -26.72 19.04 -18.08
N LYS A 249 -26.28 18.96 -19.33
CA LYS A 249 -27.05 18.44 -20.46
C LYS A 249 -27.35 16.93 -20.32
N PHE A 250 -26.38 16.13 -19.95
CA PHE A 250 -26.51 14.67 -19.92
C PHE A 250 -26.98 14.11 -18.58
N TYR A 251 -26.63 14.77 -17.47
CA TYR A 251 -26.92 14.30 -16.11
C TYR A 251 -27.89 15.21 -15.34
N GLY A 252 -28.33 16.31 -15.94
CA GLY A 252 -29.13 17.33 -15.25
C GLY A 252 -28.36 18.11 -14.16
N SER A 253 -27.06 17.84 -13.96
CA SER A 253 -26.28 18.39 -12.86
C SER A 253 -24.85 18.72 -13.30
N GLY A 254 -24.49 20.02 -13.22
CA GLY A 254 -23.15 20.50 -13.59
C GLY A 254 -22.00 19.89 -12.77
N PRO A 255 -22.12 19.76 -11.42
CA PRO A 255 -21.08 19.13 -10.59
C PRO A 255 -20.67 17.71 -11.03
N LYS A 256 -21.52 17.00 -11.75
CA LYS A 256 -21.20 15.67 -12.32
C LYS A 256 -20.21 15.70 -13.49
N TYR A 257 -19.66 16.87 -13.86
CA TYR A 257 -18.62 16.98 -14.90
C TYR A 257 -17.39 16.11 -14.59
N THR A 258 -17.14 15.81 -13.32
CA THR A 258 -16.05 14.95 -12.88
C THR A 258 -16.18 13.53 -13.44
N LEU A 259 -17.39 13.01 -13.67
CA LEU A 259 -17.61 11.71 -14.30
C LEU A 259 -17.11 11.72 -15.75
N ILE A 260 -17.45 12.77 -16.51
CA ILE A 260 -17.01 12.94 -17.90
C ILE A 260 -15.48 13.10 -17.92
N TYR A 261 -14.93 13.95 -17.07
CA TYR A 261 -13.49 14.16 -16.99
C TYR A 261 -12.73 12.85 -16.70
N ASN A 262 -13.17 12.10 -15.71
CA ASN A 262 -12.54 10.84 -15.32
C ASN A 262 -12.57 9.78 -16.44
N ALA A 263 -13.68 9.70 -17.19
CA ALA A 263 -13.81 8.79 -18.32
C ALA A 263 -12.94 9.19 -19.52
N ASN A 264 -12.47 10.45 -19.58
CA ASN A 264 -11.75 11.01 -20.73
C ASN A 264 -10.34 11.54 -20.39
N ARG A 265 -9.72 11.09 -19.30
CA ARG A 265 -8.38 11.55 -18.87
C ARG A 265 -7.28 11.34 -19.93
N GLY A 266 -7.46 10.37 -20.82
CA GLY A 266 -6.56 10.17 -21.96
C GLY A 266 -6.57 11.31 -22.97
N ILE A 267 -7.70 12.00 -23.09
CA ILE A 267 -7.96 13.06 -24.08
C ILE A 267 -7.89 14.44 -23.41
N ILE A 268 -8.45 14.58 -22.20
CA ILE A 268 -8.51 15.83 -21.45
C ILE A 268 -7.41 15.84 -20.39
N LYS A 269 -6.45 16.75 -20.54
CA LYS A 269 -5.36 16.91 -19.56
C LYS A 269 -5.75 17.83 -18.41
N ILE A 270 -6.55 18.86 -18.69
CA ILE A 270 -7.00 19.87 -17.74
C ILE A 270 -8.53 19.97 -17.84
N PRO A 271 -9.30 19.83 -16.73
CA PRO A 271 -10.77 19.79 -16.76
C PRO A 271 -11.43 21.01 -17.44
N ASN A 272 -10.80 22.17 -17.31
CA ASN A 272 -11.33 23.42 -17.86
C ASN A 272 -10.89 23.69 -19.31
N LEU A 273 -10.17 22.75 -19.94
CA LEU A 273 -9.61 22.94 -21.27
C LEU A 273 -10.03 21.81 -22.20
N ILE A 274 -11.14 22.02 -22.88
CA ILE A 274 -11.64 21.16 -23.95
C ILE A 274 -11.76 21.94 -25.26
N TYR A 275 -11.62 21.26 -26.37
CA TYR A 275 -11.59 21.90 -27.70
C TYR A 275 -12.70 21.35 -28.59
N PRO A 276 -13.30 22.21 -29.45
CA PRO A 276 -14.26 21.77 -30.47
C PRO A 276 -13.68 20.63 -31.32
N GLY A 277 -14.48 19.61 -31.58
CA GLY A 277 -14.11 18.42 -32.33
C GLY A 277 -13.58 17.27 -31.46
N GLN A 278 -13.28 17.46 -30.17
CA GLN A 278 -12.96 16.37 -29.29
C GLN A 278 -14.17 15.46 -29.07
N VAL A 279 -13.99 14.15 -29.20
CA VAL A 279 -15.05 13.17 -28.95
C VAL A 279 -14.88 12.65 -27.51
N LEU A 280 -15.83 12.96 -26.66
CA LEU A 280 -15.83 12.59 -25.25
C LEU A 280 -16.79 11.43 -25.00
N THR A 281 -16.36 10.46 -24.20
CA THR A 281 -17.23 9.41 -23.66
C THR A 281 -18.02 9.96 -22.48
N ILE A 282 -19.35 9.88 -22.55
CA ILE A 282 -20.27 10.28 -21.48
C ILE A 282 -20.70 9.00 -20.76
N PRO A 283 -20.11 8.66 -19.60
CA PRO A 283 -20.49 7.48 -18.85
C PRO A 283 -21.91 7.64 -18.28
N PRO A 284 -22.63 6.56 -17.97
CA PRO A 284 -23.89 6.62 -17.23
C PRO A 284 -23.65 7.23 -15.83
N ALA A 285 -24.67 7.96 -15.32
CA ALA A 285 -24.59 8.72 -14.05
C ALA A 285 -24.74 7.81 -12.82
#